data_c00ef0104d5c33fc34bbacd5da49ef02
#
_entry.id   c00ef0104d5c33fc34bbacd5da49ef02
#
_cell.length_a   1.000
_cell.length_b   1.000
_cell.length_c   1.000
_cell.angle_alpha   90.00
_cell.angle_beta   90.00
_cell.angle_gamma   90.00
#
_symmetry.space_group_name_H-M   'P 1'
#
loop_
_entity.id
_entity.type
_entity.pdbx_description
1 polymer ?
#
loop_
_entity_poly.entity_id
_entity_poly.type
_entity_poly.pdbx_seq_one_letter_code
_entity_poly.pdbx_strand_id
1 'polypeptide(L)'
;MKQLSYRTFPFLVAIVFQPCISGFAAEPFNTPENSISITVEPTKEHPRSSEGGFATLGSGRIIFCYTQFYGGGADHSPARIVRIHSDDQGRTWSQPVVVVENVGGNNVMSVSLLQLASGKLAMFYLLKNSWLDCRPQMRLSTDDGETWSEAKGILDAPGYFVMNNDRVIQTSKGRLIIPLAFHRSRGSDPKSGKSFDVRAITMWIYSDDDGTTWQESASWWALPMRSGTGLQEPGIVELADGSLFSWARTDQGAQHGFRSTDDGKTWTPPEPTELQSPVSPASIRRIPGSNDLLALYNDHSGKFPIPKGKRTPLVAAISSDGGRTWPVRKLIEGDPDGWYCYTAIHFVGDTVLLGHCAGDSKLGTHLATLRIRRISLDWLRQP
;
A
#
# COMPACT_ATOMS: atom_id res chain seq x y z
N MET A 1 -53.66 78.35 -10.84
CA MET A 1 -52.43 77.57 -10.98
C MET A 1 -52.45 76.55 -9.85
N LYS A 2 -52.72 75.29 -10.20
CA LYS A 2 -52.78 74.17 -9.25
C LYS A 2 -51.45 73.37 -9.39
N GLN A 3 -50.66 73.27 -8.30
CA GLN A 3 -49.49 72.43 -8.26
C GLN A 3 -49.89 70.97 -7.99
N LEU A 4 -49.46 70.06 -8.84
CA LEU A 4 -49.53 68.61 -8.62
C LEU A 4 -48.26 68.19 -7.92
N SER A 5 -48.41 67.54 -6.72
CA SER A 5 -47.33 66.88 -6.02
C SER A 5 -47.29 65.42 -6.42
N TYR A 6 -46.17 64.97 -6.97
CA TYR A 6 -45.90 63.54 -7.20
C TYR A 6 -45.34 62.92 -5.93
N ARG A 7 -46.01 61.89 -5.41
CA ARG A 7 -45.50 61.01 -4.36
C ARG A 7 -44.80 59.85 -5.03
N THR A 8 -43.48 59.74 -4.81
CA THR A 8 -42.67 58.60 -5.20
C THR A 8 -42.78 57.51 -4.13
N PHE A 9 -43.19 56.29 -4.47
CA PHE A 9 -43.10 55.09 -3.67
C PHE A 9 -41.77 54.41 -3.95
N PRO A 10 -40.98 53.98 -2.92
CA PRO A 10 -39.82 53.16 -3.13
C PRO A 10 -40.23 51.70 -3.34
N PHE A 11 -39.86 51.12 -4.45
CA PHE A 11 -39.89 49.68 -4.66
C PHE A 11 -38.78 49.03 -3.87
N LEU A 12 -39.13 48.23 -2.84
CA LEU A 12 -38.23 47.34 -2.14
C LEU A 12 -38.04 46.06 -2.98
N VAL A 13 -36.90 45.92 -3.63
CA VAL A 13 -36.52 44.69 -4.28
C VAL A 13 -35.95 43.78 -3.21
N ALA A 14 -36.69 42.75 -2.78
CA ALA A 14 -36.21 41.70 -1.93
C ALA A 14 -35.32 40.77 -2.77
N ILE A 15 -34.01 40.85 -2.58
CA ILE A 15 -33.05 39.88 -3.11
C ILE A 15 -33.14 38.61 -2.24
N VAL A 16 -33.82 37.59 -2.77
CA VAL A 16 -33.83 36.25 -2.18
C VAL A 16 -32.48 35.61 -2.50
N PHE A 17 -31.61 35.56 -1.51
CA PHE A 17 -30.42 34.68 -1.57
C PHE A 17 -30.89 33.24 -1.48
N GLN A 18 -30.91 32.49 -2.59
CA GLN A 18 -30.95 31.06 -2.59
C GLN A 18 -29.54 30.55 -2.19
N PRO A 19 -29.42 29.74 -1.12
CA PRO A 19 -28.16 29.08 -0.90
C PRO A 19 -27.91 28.09 -2.05
N CYS A 20 -26.86 28.33 -2.84
CA CYS A 20 -26.27 27.29 -3.70
C CYS A 20 -25.78 26.17 -2.80
N ILE A 21 -26.60 25.14 -2.59
CA ILE A 21 -26.14 23.85 -2.14
C ILE A 21 -25.38 23.27 -3.34
N SER A 22 -24.06 23.46 -3.34
CA SER A 22 -23.18 22.69 -4.20
C SER A 22 -23.30 21.24 -3.75
N GLY A 23 -24.20 20.49 -4.39
CA GLY A 23 -24.27 19.06 -4.28
C GLY A 23 -22.91 18.53 -4.77
N PHE A 24 -22.09 18.03 -3.83
CA PHE A 24 -20.98 17.18 -4.21
C PHE A 24 -21.58 16.02 -5.00
N ALA A 25 -21.26 15.92 -6.28
CA ALA A 25 -21.57 14.74 -7.06
C ALA A 25 -20.95 13.56 -6.30
N ALA A 26 -21.78 12.57 -5.92
CA ALA A 26 -21.28 11.37 -5.26
C ALA A 26 -20.19 10.76 -6.17
N GLU A 27 -19.03 10.45 -5.60
CA GLU A 27 -17.97 9.76 -6.35
C GLU A 27 -18.56 8.49 -6.98
N PRO A 28 -18.38 8.24 -8.28
CA PRO A 28 -19.05 7.16 -9.00
C PRO A 28 -18.74 5.76 -8.49
N PHE A 29 -17.69 5.61 -7.65
CA PHE A 29 -17.26 4.35 -7.03
C PHE A 29 -17.49 4.30 -5.52
N ASN A 30 -18.32 5.20 -4.97
CA ASN A 30 -18.66 5.20 -3.54
C ASN A 30 -20.09 4.66 -3.35
N THR A 31 -20.19 3.34 -3.13
CA THR A 31 -21.45 2.62 -2.91
C THR A 31 -21.46 1.99 -1.49
N PRO A 32 -22.60 1.48 -0.99
CA PRO A 32 -22.63 0.76 0.28
C PRO A 32 -21.65 -0.42 0.35
N GLU A 33 -21.43 -1.12 -0.78
CA GLU A 33 -20.57 -2.28 -0.88
C GLU A 33 -19.09 -1.92 -1.10
N ASN A 34 -18.80 -0.71 -1.61
CA ASN A 34 -17.47 -0.17 -1.88
C ASN A 34 -17.41 1.28 -1.43
N SER A 35 -17.29 1.54 -0.14
CA SER A 35 -17.37 2.87 0.45
C SER A 35 -16.01 3.42 0.86
N ILE A 36 -15.85 4.74 0.74
CA ILE A 36 -14.69 5.45 1.30
C ILE A 36 -14.93 5.63 2.80
N SER A 37 -13.98 5.17 3.60
CA SER A 37 -13.97 5.32 5.05
C SER A 37 -13.29 6.62 5.48
N ILE A 38 -12.10 6.88 4.91
CA ILE A 38 -11.35 8.13 5.12
C ILE A 38 -10.47 8.44 3.91
N THR A 39 -10.32 9.73 3.62
CA THR A 39 -9.28 10.23 2.71
C THR A 39 -8.40 11.20 3.49
N VAL A 40 -7.08 10.98 3.46
CA VAL A 40 -6.06 11.86 4.03
C VAL A 40 -5.46 12.65 2.88
N GLU A 41 -5.96 13.87 2.71
CA GLU A 41 -5.49 14.77 1.67
C GLU A 41 -4.13 15.38 2.02
N PRO A 42 -3.29 15.69 1.01
CA PRO A 42 -2.04 16.40 1.24
C PRO A 42 -2.30 17.82 1.78
N THR A 43 -1.48 18.24 2.74
CA THR A 43 -1.46 19.61 3.23
C THR A 43 -0.07 20.23 3.01
N LYS A 44 0.07 21.52 3.30
CA LYS A 44 1.36 22.19 3.22
C LYS A 44 2.36 21.59 4.23
N GLU A 45 1.88 21.22 5.41
CA GLU A 45 2.68 20.63 6.49
C GLU A 45 2.95 19.14 6.22
N HIS A 46 2.00 18.46 5.61
CA HIS A 46 2.05 17.03 5.30
C HIS A 46 1.73 16.79 3.82
N PRO A 47 2.69 17.06 2.92
CA PRO A 47 2.46 17.04 1.48
C PRO A 47 2.25 15.64 0.88
N ARG A 48 2.46 14.57 1.66
CA ARG A 48 2.20 13.19 1.26
C ARG A 48 1.92 12.30 2.47
N SER A 49 0.90 11.43 2.34
CA SER A 49 0.61 10.32 3.24
C SER A 49 0.44 9.05 2.40
N SER A 50 1.18 7.98 2.72
CA SER A 50 1.19 6.76 1.88
C SER A 50 1.74 5.53 2.61
N GLU A 51 1.65 4.36 1.96
CA GLU A 51 2.42 3.15 2.27
C GLU A 51 2.25 2.66 3.70
N GLY A 52 1.03 2.31 4.06
CA GLY A 52 0.68 1.81 5.40
C GLY A 52 0.40 0.32 5.45
N GLY A 53 0.17 -0.15 6.67
CA GLY A 53 -0.24 -1.51 7.00
C GLY A 53 -1.24 -1.53 8.15
N PHE A 54 -2.12 -2.53 8.17
CA PHE A 54 -3.15 -2.73 9.19
C PHE A 54 -2.77 -3.84 10.17
N ALA A 55 -3.31 -3.75 11.38
CA ALA A 55 -3.43 -4.86 12.32
C ALA A 55 -4.73 -4.76 13.11
N THR A 56 -5.32 -5.91 13.47
CA THR A 56 -6.38 -6.00 14.48
C THR A 56 -5.75 -6.43 15.80
N LEU A 57 -5.99 -5.65 16.85
CA LEU A 57 -5.47 -5.89 18.19
C LEU A 57 -6.34 -6.89 18.96
N GLY A 58 -5.85 -7.42 20.07
CA GLY A 58 -6.59 -8.34 20.93
C GLY A 58 -7.92 -7.77 21.44
N SER A 59 -8.05 -6.45 21.57
CA SER A 59 -9.28 -5.73 21.92
C SER A 59 -10.32 -5.67 20.79
N GLY A 60 -9.97 -6.07 19.58
CA GLY A 60 -10.80 -5.89 18.38
C GLY A 60 -10.59 -4.52 17.69
N ARG A 61 -9.82 -3.59 18.31
CA ARG A 61 -9.42 -2.33 17.69
C ARG A 61 -8.58 -2.59 16.47
N ILE A 62 -8.84 -1.84 15.39
CA ILE A 62 -8.01 -1.86 14.20
C ILE A 62 -7.06 -0.67 14.25
N ILE A 63 -5.78 -0.90 14.04
CA ILE A 63 -4.80 0.14 13.82
C ILE A 63 -4.34 0.15 12.38
N PHE A 64 -4.02 1.35 11.88
CA PHE A 64 -3.38 1.56 10.59
C PHE A 64 -2.19 2.49 10.79
N CYS A 65 -0.98 1.99 10.54
CA CYS A 65 0.23 2.78 10.56
C CYS A 65 0.65 3.10 9.12
N TYR A 66 1.02 4.36 8.86
CA TYR A 66 1.40 4.81 7.53
C TYR A 66 2.51 5.86 7.56
N THR A 67 3.16 6.05 6.42
CA THR A 67 4.21 7.05 6.22
C THR A 67 3.59 8.43 6.04
N GLN A 68 3.97 9.39 6.87
CA GLN A 68 3.59 10.80 6.77
C GLN A 68 4.82 11.65 6.48
N PHE A 69 4.87 12.25 5.29
CA PHE A 69 5.94 13.15 4.88
C PHE A 69 5.68 14.58 5.38
N TYR A 70 6.73 15.29 5.78
CA TYR A 70 6.62 16.66 6.29
C TYR A 70 7.66 17.64 5.71
N GLY A 71 8.64 17.16 4.95
CA GLY A 71 9.70 17.99 4.33
C GLY A 71 9.67 17.98 2.81
N GLY A 72 8.54 17.61 2.20
CA GLY A 72 8.34 17.43 0.76
C GLY A 72 7.67 16.10 0.46
N GLY A 73 7.22 15.88 -0.79
CA GLY A 73 6.49 14.67 -1.20
C GLY A 73 7.32 13.64 -1.94
N ALA A 74 8.63 13.86 -2.15
CA ALA A 74 9.50 12.92 -2.84
C ALA A 74 9.91 11.75 -1.94
N ASP A 75 10.25 10.60 -2.53
CA ASP A 75 10.63 9.36 -1.79
C ASP A 75 11.84 9.52 -0.85
N HIS A 76 12.62 10.58 -1.00
CA HIS A 76 13.77 10.90 -0.14
C HIS A 76 13.53 12.13 0.73
N SER A 77 12.32 12.67 0.74
CA SER A 77 11.94 13.75 1.66
C SER A 77 11.77 13.20 3.08
N PRO A 78 11.97 14.05 4.12
CA PRO A 78 11.73 13.66 5.51
C PRO A 78 10.32 13.13 5.72
N ALA A 79 10.22 12.02 6.44
CA ALA A 79 8.96 11.39 6.79
C ALA A 79 9.08 10.63 8.11
N ARG A 80 7.94 10.39 8.74
CA ARG A 80 7.77 9.65 10.00
C ARG A 80 6.65 8.64 9.84
N ILE A 81 6.49 7.73 10.80
CA ILE A 81 5.36 6.81 10.83
C ILE A 81 4.35 7.29 11.85
N VAL A 82 3.10 7.40 11.42
CA VAL A 82 1.96 7.75 12.27
C VAL A 82 0.96 6.61 12.32
N ARG A 83 0.18 6.53 13.41
CA ARG A 83 -0.89 5.57 13.65
C ARG A 83 -2.23 6.29 13.72
N ILE A 84 -3.25 5.75 13.07
CA ILE A 84 -4.67 5.98 13.34
C ILE A 84 -5.31 4.68 13.80
N HIS A 85 -6.45 4.75 14.49
CA HIS A 85 -7.19 3.56 14.91
C HIS A 85 -8.70 3.71 14.67
N SER A 86 -9.36 2.57 14.62
CA SER A 86 -10.80 2.45 14.50
C SER A 86 -11.32 1.42 15.51
N ASP A 87 -12.40 1.78 16.22
CA ASP A 87 -13.12 0.91 17.17
C ASP A 87 -14.45 0.39 16.59
N ASP A 88 -14.75 0.74 15.34
CA ASP A 88 -16.02 0.45 14.66
C ASP A 88 -15.83 -0.28 13.32
N GLN A 89 -14.85 -1.17 13.27
CA GLN A 89 -14.52 -1.99 12.09
C GLN A 89 -14.16 -1.16 10.85
N GLY A 90 -13.42 -0.06 11.05
CA GLY A 90 -12.93 0.79 9.98
C GLY A 90 -13.97 1.74 9.39
N ARG A 91 -15.07 2.05 10.10
CA ARG A 91 -16.03 3.06 9.65
C ARG A 91 -15.55 4.47 9.93
N THR A 92 -14.99 4.69 11.12
CA THR A 92 -14.40 5.97 11.52
C THR A 92 -12.98 5.77 12.06
N TRP A 93 -12.17 6.82 12.01
CA TRP A 93 -10.76 6.78 12.37
C TRP A 93 -10.38 7.94 13.29
N SER A 94 -9.46 7.66 14.22
CA SER A 94 -8.90 8.66 15.13
C SER A 94 -8.01 9.67 14.40
N GLN A 95 -7.62 10.74 15.11
CA GLN A 95 -6.53 11.60 14.66
C GLN A 95 -5.20 10.83 14.65
N PRO A 96 -4.25 11.20 13.77
CA PRO A 96 -2.95 10.54 13.69
C PRO A 96 -2.07 10.86 14.91
N VAL A 97 -1.36 9.82 15.39
CA VAL A 97 -0.36 9.92 16.46
C VAL A 97 0.97 9.40 15.93
N VAL A 98 2.07 10.10 16.21
CA VAL A 98 3.41 9.66 15.79
C VAL A 98 3.84 8.44 16.60
N VAL A 99 4.27 7.38 15.92
CA VAL A 99 4.77 6.13 16.54
C VAL A 99 6.24 5.85 16.23
N VAL A 100 6.77 6.38 15.12
CA VAL A 100 8.20 6.35 14.82
C VAL A 100 8.60 7.70 14.23
N GLU A 101 9.46 8.43 14.94
CA GLU A 101 10.07 9.65 14.43
C GLU A 101 11.11 9.33 13.35
N ASN A 102 11.42 10.31 12.52
CA ASN A 102 12.49 10.17 11.54
C ASN A 102 13.86 10.11 12.23
N VAL A 103 14.47 8.95 12.19
CA VAL A 103 15.84 8.70 12.66
C VAL A 103 16.80 8.41 11.51
N GLY A 104 16.30 8.43 10.26
CA GLY A 104 17.10 8.22 9.06
C GLY A 104 17.70 9.50 8.52
N GLY A 105 18.75 9.39 7.73
CA GLY A 105 19.32 10.53 6.99
C GLY A 105 18.33 11.15 5.99
N ASN A 106 17.41 10.35 5.46
CA ASN A 106 16.28 10.79 4.65
C ASN A 106 14.97 10.62 5.41
N ASN A 107 14.53 9.37 5.64
CA ASN A 107 13.24 9.10 6.28
C ASN A 107 13.12 7.69 6.87
N VAL A 108 11.97 7.44 7.49
CA VAL A 108 11.41 6.12 7.78
C VAL A 108 10.11 5.97 7.00
N MET A 109 9.89 4.81 6.32
CA MET A 109 8.73 4.61 5.45
C MET A 109 8.35 3.14 5.22
N SER A 110 7.24 2.90 4.49
CA SER A 110 6.79 1.58 3.98
C SER A 110 6.50 0.58 5.09
N VAL A 111 5.35 0.76 5.76
CA VAL A 111 5.01 -0.01 6.96
C VAL A 111 4.35 -1.34 6.63
N SER A 112 4.78 -2.42 7.30
CA SER A 112 4.02 -3.67 7.48
C SER A 112 3.74 -3.90 8.96
N LEU A 113 2.50 -4.24 9.31
CA LEU A 113 2.11 -4.65 10.66
C LEU A 113 1.72 -6.12 10.66
N LEU A 114 2.10 -6.85 11.70
CA LEU A 114 1.82 -8.26 11.80
C LEU A 114 1.60 -8.68 13.25
N GLN A 115 0.42 -9.22 13.54
CA GLN A 115 0.17 -9.91 14.81
C GLN A 115 0.87 -11.27 14.74
N LEU A 116 1.89 -11.46 15.56
CA LEU A 116 2.66 -12.72 15.61
C LEU A 116 1.91 -13.80 16.39
N ALA A 117 2.19 -15.06 16.06
CA ALA A 117 1.68 -16.21 16.79
C ALA A 117 2.10 -16.22 18.28
N SER A 118 3.20 -15.55 18.62
CA SER A 118 3.66 -15.32 20.00
C SER A 118 2.81 -14.33 20.80
N GLY A 119 1.82 -13.69 20.16
CA GLY A 119 0.98 -12.65 20.76
C GLY A 119 1.57 -11.24 20.69
N LYS A 120 2.80 -11.07 20.19
CA LYS A 120 3.41 -9.75 20.00
C LYS A 120 2.91 -9.11 18.72
N LEU A 121 2.80 -7.79 18.71
CA LEU A 121 2.61 -7.02 17.50
C LEU A 121 3.96 -6.59 16.94
N ALA A 122 4.25 -6.95 15.68
CA ALA A 122 5.46 -6.56 14.99
C ALA A 122 5.18 -5.42 13.99
N MET A 123 6.06 -4.43 13.97
CA MET A 123 6.10 -3.36 12.98
C MET A 123 7.40 -3.47 12.19
N PHE A 124 7.26 -3.55 10.87
CA PHE A 124 8.38 -3.52 9.94
C PHE A 124 8.30 -2.24 9.11
N TYR A 125 9.45 -1.63 8.88
CA TYR A 125 9.53 -0.40 8.08
C TYR A 125 10.93 -0.24 7.49
N LEU A 126 11.10 0.66 6.53
CA LEU A 126 12.40 1.01 5.96
C LEU A 126 13.01 2.18 6.72
N LEU A 127 14.29 2.05 7.07
CA LEU A 127 15.18 3.14 7.46
C LEU A 127 15.99 3.55 6.23
N LYS A 128 15.71 4.72 5.70
CA LYS A 128 16.35 5.24 4.50
C LYS A 128 17.32 6.37 4.86
N ASN A 129 18.62 6.10 4.74
CA ASN A 129 19.67 7.04 5.06
C ASN A 129 20.19 7.82 3.85
N SER A 130 20.17 7.21 2.65
CA SER A 130 20.73 7.80 1.43
C SER A 130 20.28 7.04 0.19
N TRP A 131 20.78 7.41 -0.98
CA TRP A 131 20.65 6.63 -2.22
C TRP A 131 21.46 5.33 -2.24
N LEU A 132 22.29 5.08 -1.22
CA LEU A 132 23.15 3.91 -1.10
C LEU A 132 22.79 3.05 0.13
N ASP A 133 21.95 3.56 1.03
CA ASP A 133 21.60 2.88 2.27
C ASP A 133 20.11 3.04 2.57
N CYS A 134 19.38 1.93 2.38
CA CYS A 134 17.98 1.76 2.73
C CYS A 134 17.80 0.33 3.23
N ARG A 135 17.42 0.13 4.51
CA ARG A 135 17.37 -1.19 5.12
C ARG A 135 16.12 -1.39 5.97
N PRO A 136 15.53 -2.60 5.95
CA PRO A 136 14.38 -2.93 6.78
C PRO A 136 14.75 -2.96 8.27
N GLN A 137 13.83 -2.46 9.08
CA GLN A 137 13.88 -2.44 10.54
C GLN A 137 12.66 -3.17 11.10
N MET A 138 12.80 -3.67 12.31
CA MET A 138 11.70 -4.29 13.06
C MET A 138 11.61 -3.69 14.47
N ARG A 139 10.37 -3.47 14.94
CA ARG A 139 10.04 -3.17 16.34
C ARG A 139 8.96 -4.12 16.81
N LEU A 140 8.94 -4.41 18.10
CA LEU A 140 7.93 -5.26 18.74
C LEU A 140 7.17 -4.46 19.79
N SER A 141 5.88 -4.73 19.91
CA SER A 141 5.02 -4.26 20.98
C SER A 141 4.39 -5.46 21.71
N THR A 142 4.23 -5.35 23.02
CA THR A 142 3.54 -6.31 23.89
C THR A 142 2.32 -5.70 24.57
N ASP A 143 1.95 -4.46 24.21
CA ASP A 143 0.87 -3.65 24.78
C ASP A 143 -0.05 -3.06 23.70
N ASP A 144 -0.36 -3.87 22.67
CA ASP A 144 -1.27 -3.49 21.58
C ASP A 144 -0.82 -2.23 20.80
N GLY A 145 0.51 -2.04 20.68
CA GLY A 145 1.10 -0.95 19.90
C GLY A 145 1.08 0.41 20.61
N GLU A 146 0.85 0.46 21.92
CA GLU A 146 0.98 1.69 22.69
C GLU A 146 2.45 2.07 22.89
N THR A 147 3.31 1.08 23.19
CA THR A 147 4.77 1.26 23.20
C THR A 147 5.48 0.26 22.30
N TRP A 148 6.66 0.63 21.85
CA TRP A 148 7.46 -0.16 20.92
C TRP A 148 8.89 -0.34 21.43
N SER A 149 9.45 -1.52 21.20
CA SER A 149 10.87 -1.78 21.47
C SER A 149 11.78 -0.85 20.67
N GLU A 150 13.06 -0.78 21.03
CA GLU A 150 14.07 -0.23 20.14
C GLU A 150 14.05 -0.91 18.77
N ALA A 151 14.41 -0.13 17.73
CA ALA A 151 14.49 -0.66 16.38
C ALA A 151 15.64 -1.66 16.25
N LYS A 152 15.36 -2.80 15.63
CA LYS A 152 16.35 -3.80 15.28
C LYS A 152 16.52 -3.86 13.78
N GLY A 153 17.75 -3.69 13.29
CA GLY A 153 18.11 -3.93 11.89
C GLY A 153 17.89 -5.40 11.54
N ILE A 154 17.34 -5.64 10.35
CA ILE A 154 17.05 -6.99 9.86
C ILE A 154 18.20 -7.53 9.02
N LEU A 155 18.90 -6.65 8.31
CA LEU A 155 20.06 -6.97 7.48
C LEU A 155 21.29 -6.18 7.94
N ASP A 156 22.39 -6.87 8.17
CA ASP A 156 23.70 -6.25 8.46
C ASP A 156 24.41 -5.79 7.17
N ALA A 157 24.09 -6.41 6.03
CA ALA A 157 24.68 -6.07 4.75
C ALA A 157 24.37 -4.61 4.38
N PRO A 158 25.38 -3.82 3.98
CA PRO A 158 25.16 -2.48 3.45
C PRO A 158 24.48 -2.56 2.09
N GLY A 159 23.57 -1.62 1.80
CA GLY A 159 22.91 -1.56 0.50
C GLY A 159 21.52 -0.94 0.52
N TYR A 160 20.91 -0.95 -0.64
CA TYR A 160 19.58 -0.40 -0.83
C TYR A 160 18.57 -1.55 -1.03
N PHE A 161 17.88 -1.91 0.05
CA PHE A 161 16.89 -2.99 0.10
C PHE A 161 15.51 -2.40 0.31
N VAL A 162 14.61 -2.63 -0.64
CA VAL A 162 13.23 -2.15 -0.56
C VAL A 162 12.34 -3.30 -0.10
N MET A 163 11.76 -3.12 1.08
CA MET A 163 10.61 -3.86 1.59
C MET A 163 9.41 -2.93 1.42
N ASN A 164 8.49 -3.26 0.53
CA ASN A 164 7.31 -2.44 0.34
C ASN A 164 6.33 -2.61 1.51
N ASN A 165 5.35 -1.70 1.62
CA ASN A 165 4.35 -1.76 2.67
C ASN A 165 3.47 -3.02 2.54
N ASP A 166 3.00 -3.54 3.67
CA ASP A 166 2.09 -4.69 3.77
C ASP A 166 2.62 -5.96 3.08
N ARG A 167 3.94 -6.27 3.22
CA ARG A 167 4.62 -7.37 2.52
C ARG A 167 5.10 -8.50 3.42
N VAL A 168 5.25 -8.27 4.73
CA VAL A 168 5.75 -9.30 5.64
C VAL A 168 4.63 -10.28 5.99
N ILE A 169 4.96 -11.57 6.02
CA ILE A 169 4.05 -12.62 6.48
C ILE A 169 4.69 -13.46 7.59
N GLN A 170 3.84 -14.08 8.42
CA GLN A 170 4.19 -15.23 9.21
C GLN A 170 3.47 -16.44 8.63
N THR A 171 4.21 -17.50 8.29
CA THR A 171 3.62 -18.73 7.77
C THR A 171 2.88 -19.48 8.88
N SER A 172 2.02 -20.43 8.51
CA SER A 172 1.31 -21.31 9.43
C SER A 172 2.26 -22.15 10.33
N LYS A 173 3.53 -22.27 9.94
CA LYS A 173 4.60 -22.93 10.72
C LYS A 173 5.35 -21.97 11.65
N GLY A 174 4.98 -20.68 11.67
CA GLY A 174 5.59 -19.66 12.54
C GLY A 174 6.78 -18.91 11.91
N ARG A 175 7.25 -19.29 10.70
CA ARG A 175 8.33 -18.60 10.02
C ARG A 175 7.90 -17.21 9.56
N LEU A 176 8.67 -16.17 9.89
CA LEU A 176 8.56 -14.85 9.29
C LEU A 176 9.29 -14.83 7.95
N ILE A 177 8.69 -14.23 6.93
CA ILE A 177 9.32 -14.06 5.61
C ILE A 177 9.13 -12.63 5.12
N ILE A 178 10.23 -12.04 4.64
CA ILE A 178 10.27 -10.70 4.05
C ILE A 178 10.78 -10.82 2.62
N PRO A 179 9.94 -10.50 1.62
CA PRO A 179 10.39 -10.34 0.25
C PRO A 179 11.04 -8.97 0.08
N LEU A 180 12.18 -8.91 -0.59
CA LEU A 180 12.99 -7.69 -0.76
C LEU A 180 13.33 -7.46 -2.23
N ALA A 181 13.39 -6.20 -2.63
CA ALA A 181 14.03 -5.78 -3.85
C ALA A 181 15.39 -5.14 -3.51
N PHE A 182 16.47 -5.75 -3.97
CA PHE A 182 17.82 -5.19 -3.84
C PHE A 182 18.17 -4.35 -5.07
N HIS A 183 18.58 -3.11 -4.84
CA HIS A 183 19.03 -2.18 -5.85
C HIS A 183 20.54 -1.99 -5.75
N ARG A 184 21.21 -2.30 -6.83
CA ARG A 184 22.68 -2.17 -6.92
C ARG A 184 23.11 -0.71 -6.92
N SER A 185 24.20 -0.39 -6.26
CA SER A 185 24.87 0.89 -6.38
C SER A 185 25.63 1.00 -7.71
N ARG A 186 25.53 2.15 -8.38
CA ARG A 186 26.24 2.50 -9.63
C ARG A 186 27.31 3.56 -9.43
N GLY A 187 27.36 4.17 -8.26
CA GLY A 187 28.31 5.21 -7.86
C GLY A 187 28.48 5.24 -6.35
N SER A 188 29.33 6.13 -5.85
CA SER A 188 29.69 6.27 -4.44
C SER A 188 29.11 7.51 -3.76
N ASP A 189 28.42 8.40 -4.51
CA ASP A 189 27.80 9.59 -3.92
C ASP A 189 26.45 9.27 -3.28
N PRO A 190 26.34 9.31 -1.93
CA PRO A 190 25.11 8.96 -1.22
C PRO A 190 23.96 9.98 -1.42
N LYS A 191 24.26 11.17 -1.94
CA LYS A 191 23.27 12.23 -2.20
C LYS A 191 22.76 12.23 -3.63
N SER A 192 23.36 11.45 -4.53
CA SER A 192 23.02 11.44 -5.95
C SER A 192 22.16 10.25 -6.34
N GLY A 193 20.97 10.50 -6.90
CA GLY A 193 20.15 9.46 -7.52
C GLY A 193 20.84 8.74 -8.71
N LYS A 194 21.92 9.30 -9.27
CA LYS A 194 22.73 8.61 -10.28
C LYS A 194 23.53 7.44 -9.71
N SER A 195 23.75 7.42 -8.39
CA SER A 195 24.39 6.31 -7.68
C SER A 195 23.47 5.10 -7.49
N PHE A 196 22.19 5.24 -7.76
CA PHE A 196 21.16 4.22 -7.59
C PHE A 196 20.85 3.54 -8.93
N ASP A 197 20.77 2.20 -8.94
CA ASP A 197 20.29 1.45 -10.09
C ASP A 197 18.81 1.11 -9.91
N VAL A 198 17.96 1.62 -10.81
CA VAL A 198 16.52 1.35 -10.77
C VAL A 198 16.18 -0.13 -11.02
N ARG A 199 17.09 -0.88 -11.65
CA ARG A 199 16.94 -2.32 -11.84
C ARG A 199 17.15 -3.05 -10.53
N ALA A 200 16.11 -3.74 -10.08
CA ALA A 200 16.18 -4.55 -8.88
C ALA A 200 16.29 -6.04 -9.19
N ILE A 201 16.86 -6.76 -8.25
CA ILE A 201 16.71 -8.19 -8.09
C ILE A 201 15.73 -8.47 -6.95
N THR A 202 14.96 -9.55 -7.05
CA THR A 202 14.13 -10.03 -5.94
C THR A 202 14.89 -11.08 -5.13
N MET A 203 14.82 -10.96 -3.80
CA MET A 203 15.38 -11.89 -2.82
C MET A 203 14.41 -12.05 -1.64
N TRP A 204 14.62 -13.04 -0.81
CA TRP A 204 13.81 -13.28 0.37
C TRP A 204 14.70 -13.53 1.57
N ILE A 205 14.26 -13.08 2.73
CA ILE A 205 14.88 -13.38 4.02
C ILE A 205 13.83 -13.95 4.95
N TYR A 206 14.22 -14.81 5.86
CA TYR A 206 13.31 -15.44 6.80
C TYR A 206 13.90 -15.56 8.21
N SER A 207 13.01 -15.67 9.20
CA SER A 207 13.34 -15.89 10.62
C SER A 207 12.46 -16.97 11.19
N ASP A 208 13.05 -17.87 11.97
CA ASP A 208 12.36 -18.96 12.68
C ASP A 208 12.24 -18.70 14.20
N ASP A 209 12.63 -17.50 14.66
CA ASP A 209 12.73 -17.14 16.07
C ASP A 209 12.15 -15.75 16.37
N ASP A 210 10.97 -15.44 15.78
CA ASP A 210 10.24 -14.17 15.93
C ASP A 210 11.10 -12.93 15.57
N GLY A 211 11.99 -13.04 14.58
CA GLY A 211 12.84 -11.94 14.13
C GLY A 211 14.08 -11.72 14.99
N THR A 212 14.45 -12.70 15.85
CA THR A 212 15.70 -12.62 16.61
C THR A 212 16.91 -12.80 15.71
N THR A 213 16.87 -13.75 14.78
CA THR A 213 17.88 -13.95 13.75
C THR A 213 17.23 -14.05 12.37
N TRP A 214 17.98 -13.68 11.34
CA TRP A 214 17.51 -13.67 9.96
C TRP A 214 18.47 -14.43 9.05
N GLN A 215 17.92 -15.15 8.07
CA GLN A 215 18.65 -15.90 7.07
C GLN A 215 18.16 -15.52 5.67
N GLU A 216 19.05 -15.48 4.71
CA GLU A 216 18.72 -15.29 3.30
C GLU A 216 18.29 -16.62 2.67
N SER A 217 17.25 -16.59 1.81
CA SER A 217 16.89 -17.72 0.96
C SER A 217 18.06 -18.05 0.02
N ALA A 218 18.20 -19.32 -0.34
CA ALA A 218 19.25 -19.73 -1.29
C ALA A 218 19.03 -19.20 -2.71
N SER A 219 17.82 -18.72 -3.02
CA SER A 219 17.45 -18.19 -4.33
C SER A 219 17.29 -16.68 -4.30
N TRP A 220 17.78 -16.03 -5.35
CA TRP A 220 17.45 -14.66 -5.73
C TRP A 220 17.31 -14.59 -7.26
N TRP A 221 16.52 -13.64 -7.77
CA TRP A 221 16.21 -13.60 -9.19
C TRP A 221 16.32 -12.19 -9.77
N ALA A 222 16.80 -12.14 -11.03
CA ALA A 222 16.85 -10.94 -11.85
C ALA A 222 16.26 -11.21 -13.23
N LEU A 223 15.70 -10.17 -13.86
CA LEU A 223 15.26 -10.27 -15.25
C LEU A 223 16.41 -10.00 -16.22
N PRO A 224 16.31 -10.50 -17.48
CA PRO A 224 17.26 -10.19 -18.55
C PRO A 224 17.43 -8.70 -18.79
N MET A 225 18.50 -8.30 -19.46
CA MET A 225 18.90 -6.90 -19.71
C MET A 225 17.84 -6.04 -20.43
N ARG A 226 16.88 -6.64 -21.14
CA ARG A 226 15.78 -5.92 -21.78
C ARG A 226 14.81 -5.25 -20.79
N SER A 227 14.77 -5.70 -19.53
CA SER A 227 13.98 -5.03 -18.49
C SER A 227 14.77 -3.86 -17.91
N GLY A 228 14.20 -2.65 -17.94
CA GLY A 228 14.76 -1.46 -17.33
C GLY A 228 14.55 -1.40 -15.81
N THR A 229 13.47 -2.01 -15.29
CA THR A 229 13.14 -2.00 -13.85
C THR A 229 13.63 -3.25 -13.11
N GLY A 230 13.83 -4.36 -13.81
CA GLY A 230 14.03 -5.66 -13.16
C GLY A 230 12.80 -6.11 -12.40
N LEU A 231 13.01 -6.72 -11.25
CA LEU A 231 11.98 -7.28 -10.35
C LEU A 231 11.92 -6.42 -9.08
N GLN A 232 10.95 -5.52 -9.01
CA GLN A 232 10.81 -4.54 -7.93
C GLN A 232 9.67 -4.91 -6.98
N GLU A 233 9.77 -4.46 -5.72
CA GLU A 233 8.70 -4.44 -4.72
C GLU A 233 7.94 -5.77 -4.61
N PRO A 234 8.66 -6.89 -4.37
CA PRO A 234 8.01 -8.19 -4.28
C PRO A 234 7.03 -8.27 -3.11
N GLY A 235 6.02 -9.11 -3.27
CA GLY A 235 5.09 -9.51 -2.22
C GLY A 235 5.08 -11.02 -2.06
N ILE A 236 4.41 -11.52 -1.03
CA ILE A 236 4.36 -12.95 -0.70
C ILE A 236 3.02 -13.30 -0.03
N VAL A 237 2.54 -14.51 -0.28
CA VAL A 237 1.39 -15.10 0.40
C VAL A 237 1.59 -16.61 0.58
N GLU A 238 1.15 -17.14 1.72
CA GLU A 238 1.04 -18.58 1.94
C GLU A 238 -0.26 -19.11 1.36
N LEU A 239 -0.16 -20.15 0.52
CA LEU A 239 -1.29 -20.84 -0.07
C LEU A 239 -1.91 -21.85 0.90
N ALA A 240 -3.09 -22.37 0.57
CA ALA A 240 -3.82 -23.31 1.42
C ALA A 240 -3.10 -24.64 1.66
N ASP A 241 -2.25 -25.05 0.74
CA ASP A 241 -1.43 -26.27 0.83
C ASP A 241 -0.09 -26.03 1.59
N GLY A 242 0.14 -24.83 2.11
CA GLY A 242 1.37 -24.43 2.80
C GLY A 242 2.52 -24.07 1.88
N SER A 243 2.35 -24.18 0.54
CA SER A 243 3.32 -23.61 -0.39
C SER A 243 3.22 -22.09 -0.42
N LEU A 244 4.24 -21.43 -1.00
CA LEU A 244 4.29 -19.98 -1.05
C LEU A 244 4.20 -19.48 -2.49
N PHE A 245 3.46 -18.40 -2.68
CA PHE A 245 3.43 -17.62 -3.91
C PHE A 245 3.97 -16.22 -3.63
N SER A 246 4.98 -15.81 -4.40
CA SER A 246 5.54 -14.47 -4.38
C SER A 246 5.39 -13.84 -5.77
N TRP A 247 5.30 -12.53 -5.83
CA TRP A 247 5.18 -11.77 -7.09
C TRP A 247 6.03 -10.51 -7.01
N ALA A 248 6.44 -9.98 -8.16
CA ALA A 248 7.16 -8.72 -8.26
C ALA A 248 6.64 -7.89 -9.43
N ARG A 249 6.64 -6.57 -9.26
CA ARG A 249 6.33 -5.64 -10.33
C ARG A 249 7.50 -5.54 -11.30
N THR A 250 7.19 -5.35 -12.59
CA THR A 250 8.17 -5.24 -13.66
C THR A 250 7.64 -4.36 -14.79
N ASP A 251 8.51 -3.91 -15.68
CA ASP A 251 8.18 -3.20 -16.92
C ASP A 251 7.83 -4.14 -18.10
N GLN A 252 7.64 -5.44 -17.84
CA GLN A 252 7.35 -6.44 -18.88
C GLN A 252 5.84 -6.66 -19.11
N GLY A 253 4.98 -5.75 -18.62
CA GLY A 253 3.54 -5.74 -18.88
C GLY A 253 2.69 -6.64 -17.98
N ALA A 254 3.29 -7.37 -17.03
CA ALA A 254 2.60 -8.18 -16.05
C ALA A 254 3.40 -8.28 -14.74
N GLN A 255 2.74 -8.63 -13.64
CA GLN A 255 3.44 -9.10 -12.45
C GLN A 255 4.17 -10.41 -12.78
N HIS A 256 5.38 -10.61 -12.25
CA HIS A 256 6.10 -11.87 -12.39
C HIS A 256 6.03 -12.67 -11.09
N GLY A 257 5.65 -13.94 -11.19
CA GLY A 257 5.41 -14.83 -10.07
C GLY A 257 6.56 -15.79 -9.80
N PHE A 258 6.67 -16.23 -8.54
CA PHE A 258 7.63 -17.21 -8.03
C PHE A 258 6.88 -18.19 -7.14
N ARG A 259 7.37 -19.42 -7.01
CA ARG A 259 6.82 -20.45 -6.12
C ARG A 259 7.89 -21.03 -5.23
N SER A 260 7.49 -21.36 -3.99
CA SER A 260 8.32 -22.14 -3.06
C SER A 260 7.48 -23.25 -2.43
N THR A 261 8.04 -24.46 -2.35
CA THR A 261 7.44 -25.62 -1.69
C THR A 261 8.23 -26.09 -0.48
N ASP A 262 9.28 -25.37 -0.12
CA ASP A 262 10.18 -25.66 0.99
C ASP A 262 10.22 -24.54 2.05
N ASP A 263 9.05 -23.87 2.20
CA ASP A 263 8.84 -22.82 3.21
C ASP A 263 9.76 -21.60 3.00
N GLY A 264 9.97 -21.22 1.73
CA GLY A 264 10.72 -20.02 1.34
C GLY A 264 12.24 -20.17 1.33
N LYS A 265 12.78 -21.38 1.45
CA LYS A 265 14.22 -21.62 1.35
C LYS A 265 14.75 -21.50 -0.06
N THR A 266 13.95 -21.98 -1.03
CA THR A 266 14.24 -21.83 -2.48
C THR A 266 12.99 -21.37 -3.24
N TRP A 267 13.22 -20.76 -4.41
CA TRP A 267 12.17 -20.17 -5.24
C TRP A 267 12.37 -20.49 -6.72
N THR A 268 11.29 -20.77 -7.42
CA THR A 268 11.31 -20.97 -8.88
C THR A 268 11.77 -19.71 -9.60
N PRO A 269 12.25 -19.82 -10.85
CA PRO A 269 12.46 -18.66 -11.72
C PRO A 269 11.19 -17.81 -11.87
N PRO A 270 11.35 -16.49 -12.16
CA PRO A 270 10.22 -15.60 -12.41
C PRO A 270 9.49 -15.96 -13.71
N GLU A 271 8.16 -16.05 -13.65
CA GLU A 271 7.30 -16.23 -14.81
C GLU A 271 6.21 -15.15 -14.84
N PRO A 272 5.82 -14.66 -16.04
CA PRO A 272 4.71 -13.71 -16.12
C PRO A 272 3.41 -14.38 -15.63
N THR A 273 2.64 -13.62 -14.82
CA THR A 273 1.31 -14.03 -14.35
C THR A 273 0.21 -13.47 -15.25
N GLU A 274 -1.05 -13.88 -15.03
CA GLU A 274 -2.21 -13.26 -15.67
C GLU A 274 -2.51 -11.82 -15.21
N LEU A 275 -1.86 -11.34 -14.15
CA LEU A 275 -2.04 -9.98 -13.65
C LEU A 275 -1.27 -8.99 -14.54
N GLN A 276 -1.86 -8.70 -15.71
CA GLN A 276 -1.32 -7.70 -16.64
C GLN A 276 -1.41 -6.32 -16.03
N SER A 277 -0.27 -5.65 -15.90
CA SER A 277 -0.17 -4.39 -15.15
C SER A 277 0.92 -3.48 -15.72
N PRO A 278 0.83 -2.16 -15.49
CA PRO A 278 1.94 -1.25 -15.74
C PRO A 278 3.03 -1.47 -14.70
N VAL A 279 4.06 -0.62 -14.69
CA VAL A 279 5.07 -0.56 -13.62
C VAL A 279 4.41 -0.05 -12.34
N SER A 280 3.66 -0.93 -11.67
CA SER A 280 2.91 -0.66 -10.45
C SER A 280 2.85 -1.90 -9.57
N PRO A 281 2.98 -1.77 -8.23
CA PRO A 281 2.93 -2.92 -7.34
C PRO A 281 1.50 -3.48 -7.25
N ALA A 282 1.39 -4.81 -7.25
CA ALA A 282 0.19 -5.52 -6.83
C ALA A 282 0.26 -5.88 -5.34
N SER A 283 -0.87 -6.07 -4.69
CA SER A 283 -0.99 -6.65 -3.35
C SER A 283 -1.88 -7.88 -3.41
N ILE A 284 -1.47 -8.97 -2.77
CA ILE A 284 -2.23 -10.21 -2.76
C ILE A 284 -2.30 -10.76 -1.33
N ARG A 285 -3.49 -11.16 -0.90
CA ARG A 285 -3.73 -11.80 0.40
C ARG A 285 -4.68 -12.98 0.23
N ARG A 286 -4.52 -14.01 1.07
CA ARG A 286 -5.50 -15.10 1.16
C ARG A 286 -6.73 -14.61 1.92
N ILE A 287 -7.91 -14.91 1.37
CA ILE A 287 -9.18 -14.59 2.02
C ILE A 287 -9.37 -15.55 3.21
N PRO A 288 -9.57 -15.04 4.45
CA PRO A 288 -9.76 -15.89 5.61
C PRO A 288 -10.92 -16.88 5.42
N GLY A 289 -10.74 -18.10 5.93
CA GLY A 289 -11.74 -19.17 5.84
C GLY A 289 -11.93 -19.77 4.44
N SER A 290 -11.10 -19.39 3.46
CA SER A 290 -11.12 -19.96 2.11
C SER A 290 -9.71 -20.22 1.58
N ASN A 291 -9.64 -20.88 0.42
CA ASN A 291 -8.40 -21.06 -0.35
C ASN A 291 -8.17 -19.93 -1.37
N ASP A 292 -9.13 -19.02 -1.48
CA ASP A 292 -9.10 -17.95 -2.47
C ASP A 292 -8.06 -16.89 -2.12
N LEU A 293 -7.46 -16.32 -3.16
CA LEU A 293 -6.60 -15.15 -3.10
C LEU A 293 -7.36 -13.93 -3.61
N LEU A 294 -7.19 -12.80 -2.92
CA LEU A 294 -7.61 -11.48 -3.36
C LEU A 294 -6.38 -10.69 -3.80
N ALA A 295 -6.35 -10.24 -5.05
CA ALA A 295 -5.35 -9.34 -5.59
C ALA A 295 -5.92 -7.93 -5.80
N LEU A 296 -5.16 -6.90 -5.43
CA LEU A 296 -5.40 -5.49 -5.77
C LEU A 296 -4.26 -5.02 -6.67
N TYR A 297 -4.58 -4.57 -7.89
CA TYR A 297 -3.59 -4.17 -8.87
C TYR A 297 -4.20 -3.23 -9.92
N ASN A 298 -3.36 -2.62 -10.75
CA ASN A 298 -3.83 -1.85 -11.90
C ASN A 298 -3.99 -2.79 -13.09
N ASP A 299 -5.24 -3.08 -13.50
CA ASP A 299 -5.54 -4.02 -14.57
C ASP A 299 -5.35 -3.37 -15.95
N HIS A 300 -4.33 -3.79 -16.66
CA HIS A 300 -4.05 -3.39 -18.05
C HIS A 300 -4.31 -4.50 -19.07
N SER A 301 -5.17 -5.48 -18.75
CA SER A 301 -5.57 -6.56 -19.64
C SER A 301 -6.46 -6.11 -20.81
N GLY A 302 -6.99 -4.89 -20.76
CA GLY A 302 -7.99 -4.40 -21.73
C GLY A 302 -9.44 -4.68 -21.32
N LYS A 303 -9.68 -5.34 -20.17
CA LYS A 303 -11.04 -5.58 -19.65
C LYS A 303 -11.74 -4.27 -19.23
N PHE A 304 -10.97 -3.29 -18.78
CA PHE A 304 -11.47 -1.96 -18.40
C PHE A 304 -10.86 -0.89 -19.30
N PRO A 305 -11.57 0.23 -19.62
CA PRO A 305 -10.99 1.36 -20.33
C PRO A 305 -9.81 1.95 -19.55
N ILE A 306 -8.65 2.14 -20.20
CA ILE A 306 -7.44 2.56 -19.49
C ILE A 306 -6.63 3.57 -20.29
N PRO A 307 -6.20 4.69 -19.68
CA PRO A 307 -5.13 5.52 -20.21
C PRO A 307 -3.78 4.79 -20.10
N LYS A 308 -3.01 4.72 -21.19
CA LYS A 308 -1.67 4.10 -21.18
C LYS A 308 -0.74 4.79 -20.17
N GLY A 309 0.08 3.98 -19.48
CA GLY A 309 1.16 4.47 -18.61
C GLY A 309 0.75 5.03 -17.26
N LYS A 310 -0.54 4.90 -16.88
CA LYS A 310 -1.05 5.38 -15.59
C LYS A 310 -1.31 4.22 -14.61
N ARG A 311 -1.34 4.53 -13.30
CA ARG A 311 -1.70 3.58 -12.23
C ARG A 311 -3.20 3.60 -11.96
N THR A 312 -3.98 3.41 -13.01
CA THR A 312 -5.44 3.30 -13.00
C THR A 312 -5.85 2.28 -14.08
N PRO A 313 -6.99 1.57 -13.93
CA PRO A 313 -7.85 1.50 -12.76
C PRO A 313 -7.25 0.69 -11.61
N LEU A 314 -7.78 0.82 -10.38
CA LEU A 314 -7.55 -0.14 -9.31
C LEU A 314 -8.62 -1.22 -9.39
N VAL A 315 -8.19 -2.47 -9.51
CA VAL A 315 -9.06 -3.63 -9.68
C VAL A 315 -8.78 -4.65 -8.59
N ALA A 316 -9.84 -5.21 -8.02
CA ALA A 316 -9.79 -6.42 -7.21
C ALA A 316 -9.98 -7.65 -8.11
N ALA A 317 -9.12 -8.65 -7.96
CA ALA A 317 -9.27 -9.92 -8.65
C ALA A 317 -9.24 -11.09 -7.67
N ILE A 318 -10.01 -12.15 -7.93
CA ILE A 318 -10.05 -13.35 -7.08
C ILE A 318 -9.57 -14.56 -7.89
N SER A 319 -8.70 -15.34 -7.25
CA SER A 319 -8.17 -16.62 -7.74
C SER A 319 -8.49 -17.73 -6.74
N SER A 320 -9.03 -18.84 -7.23
CA SER A 320 -9.28 -20.06 -6.43
C SER A 320 -8.28 -21.18 -6.71
N ASP A 321 -7.28 -20.96 -7.55
CA ASP A 321 -6.29 -21.94 -7.98
C ASP A 321 -4.85 -21.59 -7.59
N GLY A 322 -4.71 -20.82 -6.49
CA GLY A 322 -3.41 -20.40 -5.96
C GLY A 322 -2.71 -19.34 -6.81
N GLY A 323 -3.45 -18.48 -7.47
CA GLY A 323 -2.92 -17.35 -8.25
C GLY A 323 -2.47 -17.73 -9.66
N ARG A 324 -2.94 -18.86 -10.22
CA ARG A 324 -2.69 -19.22 -11.60
C ARG A 324 -3.62 -18.48 -12.55
N THR A 325 -4.94 -18.45 -12.22
CA THR A 325 -5.93 -17.70 -12.99
C THR A 325 -6.73 -16.75 -12.09
N TRP A 326 -7.26 -15.67 -12.68
CA TRP A 326 -7.98 -14.61 -11.99
C TRP A 326 -9.30 -14.27 -12.70
N PRO A 327 -10.29 -15.18 -12.66
CA PRO A 327 -11.53 -15.04 -13.46
C PRO A 327 -12.46 -13.93 -12.95
N VAL A 328 -12.54 -13.70 -11.64
CA VAL A 328 -13.39 -12.65 -11.03
C VAL A 328 -12.58 -11.37 -10.95
N ARG A 329 -13.13 -10.26 -11.49
CA ARG A 329 -12.48 -8.94 -11.46
C ARG A 329 -13.52 -7.85 -11.23
N LYS A 330 -13.30 -7.03 -10.22
CA LYS A 330 -14.16 -5.92 -9.81
C LYS A 330 -13.40 -4.60 -9.87
N LEU A 331 -14.02 -3.59 -10.47
CA LEU A 331 -13.51 -2.23 -10.49
C LEU A 331 -13.70 -1.58 -9.11
N ILE A 332 -12.61 -1.14 -8.51
CA ILE A 332 -12.61 -0.49 -7.19
C ILE A 332 -12.53 1.03 -7.35
N GLU A 333 -11.59 1.50 -8.16
CA GLU A 333 -11.37 2.91 -8.50
C GLU A 333 -11.13 2.99 -10.01
N GLY A 334 -11.81 3.89 -10.70
CA GLY A 334 -11.78 3.94 -12.17
C GLY A 334 -11.58 5.34 -12.76
N ASP A 335 -11.19 6.33 -11.96
CA ASP A 335 -10.89 7.65 -12.50
C ASP A 335 -9.70 7.55 -13.47
N PRO A 336 -9.84 8.02 -14.74
CA PRO A 336 -8.78 7.99 -15.72
C PRO A 336 -7.57 8.85 -15.35
N ASP A 337 -7.72 9.84 -14.50
CA ASP A 337 -6.64 10.65 -13.96
C ASP A 337 -6.14 10.16 -12.59
N GLY A 338 -6.79 9.13 -12.02
CA GLY A 338 -6.43 8.53 -10.74
C GLY A 338 -5.04 7.89 -10.73
N TRP A 339 -4.44 7.84 -9.52
CA TRP A 339 -3.13 7.21 -9.30
C TRP A 339 -3.20 6.30 -8.09
N TYR A 340 -3.43 5.00 -8.33
CA TYR A 340 -3.75 4.02 -7.30
C TYR A 340 -2.64 2.97 -7.18
N CYS A 341 -2.07 2.80 -5.97
CA CYS A 341 -1.03 1.80 -5.72
C CYS A 341 -0.76 1.64 -4.23
N TYR A 342 0.18 0.76 -3.88
CA TYR A 342 0.65 0.52 -2.52
C TYR A 342 -0.47 0.12 -1.57
N THR A 343 -1.36 -0.76 -2.04
CA THR A 343 -2.54 -1.18 -1.31
C THR A 343 -2.18 -2.13 -0.16
N ALA A 344 -2.54 -1.75 1.06
CA ALA A 344 -2.64 -2.66 2.19
C ALA A 344 -4.01 -3.33 2.20
N ILE A 345 -4.08 -4.63 2.48
CA ILE A 345 -5.31 -5.44 2.49
C ILE A 345 -5.53 -5.99 3.89
N HIS A 346 -6.69 -5.73 4.49
CA HIS A 346 -7.03 -6.23 5.82
C HIS A 346 -8.47 -6.71 5.89
N PHE A 347 -8.68 -7.90 6.46
CA PHE A 347 -10.00 -8.51 6.57
C PHE A 347 -10.57 -8.29 7.98
N VAL A 348 -11.84 -7.87 8.06
CA VAL A 348 -12.57 -7.66 9.30
C VAL A 348 -13.97 -8.24 9.13
N GLY A 349 -14.19 -9.48 9.60
CA GLY A 349 -15.43 -10.22 9.32
C GLY A 349 -15.66 -10.33 7.81
N ASP A 350 -16.82 -9.91 7.33
CA ASP A 350 -17.20 -9.94 5.91
C ASP A 350 -16.80 -8.67 5.15
N THR A 351 -15.92 -7.87 5.73
CA THR A 351 -15.42 -6.62 5.14
C THR A 351 -13.93 -6.70 4.86
N VAL A 352 -13.50 -6.12 3.73
CA VAL A 352 -12.11 -5.86 3.42
C VAL A 352 -11.83 -4.38 3.58
N LEU A 353 -10.80 -4.02 4.32
CA LEU A 353 -10.23 -2.67 4.35
C LEU A 353 -9.08 -2.60 3.37
N LEU A 354 -9.09 -1.57 2.52
CA LEU A 354 -8.02 -1.27 1.57
C LEU A 354 -7.44 0.10 1.90
N GLY A 355 -6.17 0.14 2.31
CA GLY A 355 -5.43 1.39 2.50
C GLY A 355 -4.48 1.61 1.32
N HIS A 356 -4.71 2.63 0.47
CA HIS A 356 -3.95 2.80 -0.76
C HIS A 356 -3.71 4.27 -1.11
N CYS A 357 -2.70 4.54 -1.96
CA CYS A 357 -2.57 5.85 -2.59
C CYS A 357 -3.76 6.09 -3.53
N ALA A 358 -4.33 7.29 -3.49
CA ALA A 358 -5.50 7.69 -4.28
C ALA A 358 -5.35 9.14 -4.77
N GLY A 359 -4.19 9.48 -5.31
CA GLY A 359 -3.94 10.79 -5.87
C GLY A 359 -4.47 10.93 -7.29
N ASP A 360 -4.19 12.06 -7.89
CA ASP A 360 -4.64 12.46 -9.22
C ASP A 360 -3.44 12.96 -10.04
N SER A 361 -3.26 12.41 -11.23
CA SER A 361 -2.15 12.77 -12.12
C SER A 361 -2.34 14.14 -12.78
N LYS A 362 -3.59 14.60 -12.98
CA LYS A 362 -3.90 15.92 -13.53
C LYS A 362 -3.65 17.03 -12.50
N LEU A 363 -3.92 16.74 -11.23
CA LEU A 363 -3.63 17.65 -10.11
C LEU A 363 -2.16 17.51 -9.61
N GLY A 364 -1.40 16.52 -10.11
CA GLY A 364 -0.02 16.26 -9.71
C GLY A 364 0.12 15.67 -8.31
N THR A 365 -0.97 15.18 -7.71
CA THR A 365 -0.94 14.64 -6.34
C THR A 365 -0.48 13.18 -6.26
N HIS A 366 -0.50 12.41 -7.33
CA HIS A 366 0.03 11.03 -7.48
C HIS A 366 0.01 10.18 -6.19
N LEU A 367 1.12 10.13 -5.44
CA LEU A 367 1.28 9.35 -4.21
C LEU A 367 0.88 10.13 -2.94
N ALA A 368 0.41 11.38 -3.08
CA ALA A 368 0.25 12.28 -1.95
C ALA A 368 -0.98 12.00 -1.09
N THR A 369 -2.07 11.55 -1.72
CA THR A 369 -3.35 11.25 -1.06
C THR A 369 -3.39 9.80 -0.62
N LEU A 370 -3.74 9.55 0.64
CA LEU A 370 -4.01 8.22 1.18
C LEU A 370 -5.52 8.05 1.36
N ARG A 371 -6.06 6.90 0.94
CA ARG A 371 -7.47 6.55 1.09
C ARG A 371 -7.62 5.19 1.76
N ILE A 372 -8.59 5.07 2.68
CA ILE A 372 -9.04 3.78 3.20
C ILE A 372 -10.46 3.53 2.69
N ARG A 373 -10.65 2.35 2.08
CA ARG A 373 -11.97 1.87 1.65
C ARG A 373 -12.40 0.69 2.49
N ARG A 374 -13.72 0.56 2.63
CA ARG A 374 -14.40 -0.61 3.16
C ARG A 374 -15.18 -1.28 2.03
N ILE A 375 -14.91 -2.56 1.81
CA ILE A 375 -15.50 -3.31 0.70
C ILE A 375 -16.12 -4.61 1.23
N SER A 376 -17.36 -4.91 0.79
CA SER A 376 -18.03 -6.18 1.10
C SER A 376 -17.32 -7.34 0.38
N LEU A 377 -16.97 -8.40 1.12
CA LEU A 377 -16.44 -9.64 0.54
C LEU A 377 -17.44 -10.31 -0.38
N ASP A 378 -18.72 -10.30 -0.02
CA ASP A 378 -19.78 -10.87 -0.84
C ASP A 378 -19.90 -10.14 -2.18
N TRP A 379 -19.83 -8.81 -2.16
CA TRP A 379 -19.82 -8.03 -3.41
C TRP A 379 -18.59 -8.33 -4.28
N LEU A 380 -17.41 -8.53 -3.68
CA LEU A 380 -16.20 -8.89 -4.42
C LEU A 380 -16.29 -10.26 -5.11
N ARG A 381 -17.03 -11.22 -4.51
CA ARG A 381 -17.19 -12.58 -5.04
C ARG A 381 -18.24 -12.70 -6.13
N GLN A 382 -19.14 -11.72 -6.24
CA GLN A 382 -20.13 -11.71 -7.32
C GLN A 382 -19.42 -11.51 -8.68
N PRO A 383 -19.89 -12.16 -9.75
CA PRO A 383 -19.32 -12.03 -11.10
C PRO A 383 -19.49 -10.64 -11.71
#